data_6d5c45b7602b9cb6f72c020c333591ce
#
_entry.id   6d5c45b7602b9cb6f72c020c333591ce
#
_cell.length_a   1.000
_cell.length_b   1.000
_cell.length_c   1.000
_cell.angle_alpha   90.00
_cell.angle_beta   90.00
_cell.angle_gamma   90.00
#
_symmetry.space_group_name_H-M   'P 1'
#
loop_
_entity.id
_entity.type
_entity.pdbx_description
1 polymer ?
#
loop_
_entity_poly.entity_id
_entity_poly.type
_entity_poly.pdbx_seq_one_letter_code
_entity_poly.pdbx_strand_id
1 'polypeptide(L)'
;VRGDLAGFPYQRQHDGEFRIDGHVSGVDLDYVPGALGADGTRAPSQWPAFTQVAGRIVLDRGALEIPDAAGRMGELRLHDVDGGIKSLYEQPTLALHGQVSGPMTDFLRYVAQSPVGGWLHGGLAATTSSGDADLDIALAIPLHHGEQTSVNGALTLAGNDVRLVAGAPELADAHARIAFTEKGVSVAGGHARALGGDTTFDGGTQADG
;
A
#
# COMPACT_ATOMS: atom_id res chain seq x y z
N VAL A 1 -33.21 -0.60 3.35
CA VAL A 1 -33.59 0.52 2.48
C VAL A 1 -34.93 1.08 2.97
N ARG A 2 -35.00 2.37 3.23
CA ARG A 2 -36.24 3.10 3.57
C ARG A 2 -36.26 4.42 2.80
N GLY A 3 -37.40 4.78 2.18
CA GLY A 3 -37.56 6.02 1.45
C GLY A 3 -38.28 5.81 0.12
N ASP A 4 -38.52 6.89 -0.61
CA ASP A 4 -39.08 6.83 -1.95
C ASP A 4 -38.00 6.37 -2.94
N LEU A 5 -38.27 5.29 -3.66
CA LEU A 5 -37.34 4.73 -4.66
C LEU A 5 -36.97 5.71 -5.77
N ALA A 6 -37.79 6.73 -6.02
CA ALA A 6 -37.45 7.79 -6.96
C ALA A 6 -36.26 8.66 -6.51
N GLY A 7 -35.97 8.69 -5.19
CA GLY A 7 -34.83 9.42 -4.62
C GLY A 7 -33.57 8.56 -4.43
N PHE A 8 -33.61 7.25 -4.78
CA PHE A 8 -32.45 6.37 -4.67
C PHE A 8 -31.28 6.89 -5.51
N PRO A 9 -30.06 6.90 -4.99
CA PRO A 9 -29.51 6.26 -3.77
C PRO A 9 -29.47 7.14 -2.49
N TYR A 10 -30.36 8.10 -2.33
CA TYR A 10 -30.54 8.90 -1.11
C TYR A 10 -29.27 9.61 -0.65
N GLN A 11 -28.83 10.59 -1.39
CA GLN A 11 -27.60 11.33 -1.10
C GLN A 11 -27.68 12.16 0.20
N ARG A 12 -28.88 12.52 0.65
CA ARG A 12 -29.13 13.31 1.86
C ARG A 12 -29.82 12.48 2.94
N GLN A 13 -29.53 12.78 4.22
CA GLN A 13 -30.10 12.02 5.34
C GLN A 13 -31.63 11.99 5.40
N HIS A 14 -32.29 13.03 4.93
CA HIS A 14 -33.76 13.13 4.96
C HIS A 14 -34.46 12.55 3.71
N ASP A 15 -33.71 12.13 2.71
CA ASP A 15 -34.31 11.56 1.48
C ASP A 15 -34.66 10.08 1.66
N GLY A 16 -33.98 9.39 2.60
CA GLY A 16 -34.17 7.97 2.87
C GLY A 16 -32.94 7.30 3.46
N GLU A 17 -33.05 6.00 3.69
CA GLU A 17 -31.98 5.16 4.22
C GLU A 17 -31.57 4.08 3.23
N PHE A 18 -30.29 4.04 2.89
CA PHE A 18 -29.68 2.95 2.15
C PHE A 18 -28.37 2.57 2.82
N ARG A 19 -28.32 1.38 3.39
CA ARG A 19 -27.14 0.85 4.04
C ARG A 19 -26.96 -0.61 3.67
N ILE A 20 -25.74 -0.96 3.30
CA ILE A 20 -25.26 -2.34 3.16
C ILE A 20 -24.13 -2.51 4.16
N ASP A 21 -24.17 -3.58 4.91
CA ASP A 21 -23.13 -3.96 5.87
C ASP A 21 -22.77 -5.40 5.54
N GLY A 22 -21.56 -5.61 5.07
CA GLY A 22 -21.10 -6.91 4.58
C GLY A 22 -19.77 -7.31 5.19
N HIS A 23 -19.60 -8.60 5.37
CA HIS A 23 -18.34 -9.21 5.74
C HIS A 23 -17.84 -10.07 4.58
N VAL A 24 -16.57 -9.97 4.27
CA VAL A 24 -15.87 -10.81 3.30
C VAL A 24 -14.81 -11.63 4.00
N SER A 25 -14.54 -12.84 3.49
CA SER A 25 -13.45 -13.68 4.00
C SER A 25 -12.93 -14.61 2.91
N GLY A 26 -11.61 -14.79 2.86
CA GLY A 26 -10.96 -15.67 1.90
C GLY A 26 -11.07 -15.22 0.44
N VAL A 27 -11.17 -13.92 0.21
CA VAL A 27 -11.32 -13.34 -1.13
C VAL A 27 -9.95 -13.04 -1.73
N ASP A 28 -9.79 -13.33 -3.03
CA ASP A 28 -8.65 -12.85 -3.81
C ASP A 28 -9.06 -11.51 -4.46
N LEU A 29 -8.26 -10.47 -4.22
CA LEU A 29 -8.55 -9.10 -4.65
C LEU A 29 -7.47 -8.61 -5.62
N ASP A 30 -7.86 -8.49 -6.90
CA ASP A 30 -7.12 -7.70 -7.89
C ASP A 30 -7.60 -6.24 -7.80
N TYR A 31 -6.84 -5.41 -7.09
CA TYR A 31 -7.24 -4.02 -6.79
C TYR A 31 -6.95 -3.04 -7.93
N VAL A 32 -6.14 -3.44 -8.91
CA VAL A 32 -5.89 -2.69 -10.15
C VAL A 32 -5.99 -3.65 -11.33
N PRO A 33 -7.20 -4.08 -11.69
CA PRO A 33 -7.38 -5.03 -12.77
C PRO A 33 -6.90 -4.44 -14.10
N GLY A 34 -6.24 -5.25 -14.90
CA GLY A 34 -5.74 -4.85 -16.21
C GLY A 34 -6.87 -4.40 -17.15
N ALA A 35 -6.51 -3.70 -18.21
CA ALA A 35 -7.45 -3.14 -19.19
C ALA A 35 -8.32 -4.24 -19.83
N LEU A 36 -9.60 -3.93 -20.06
CA LEU A 36 -10.51 -4.81 -20.80
C LEU A 36 -10.31 -4.60 -22.30
N GLY A 37 -9.93 -5.64 -23.02
CA GLY A 37 -9.81 -5.63 -24.47
C GLY A 37 -11.18 -5.57 -25.16
N ALA A 38 -11.19 -5.22 -26.45
CA ALA A 38 -12.41 -5.17 -27.26
C ALA A 38 -13.08 -6.56 -27.43
N ASP A 39 -12.34 -7.62 -27.25
CA ASP A 39 -12.76 -9.01 -27.29
C ASP A 39 -13.36 -9.51 -25.95
N GLY A 40 -13.43 -8.63 -24.94
CA GLY A 40 -13.88 -8.96 -23.59
C GLY A 40 -12.85 -9.65 -22.73
N THR A 41 -11.63 -9.88 -23.22
CA THR A 41 -10.51 -10.40 -22.41
C THR A 41 -9.90 -9.29 -21.56
N ARG A 42 -9.45 -9.65 -20.36
CA ARG A 42 -8.78 -8.70 -19.46
C ARG A 42 -7.27 -8.92 -19.52
N ALA A 43 -6.52 -7.87 -19.74
CA ALA A 43 -5.06 -7.92 -19.65
C ALA A 43 -4.64 -8.30 -18.22
N PRO A 44 -3.49 -8.97 -18.02
CA PRO A 44 -2.96 -9.21 -16.68
C PRO A 44 -2.74 -7.89 -15.93
N SER A 45 -3.02 -7.89 -14.63
CA SER A 45 -2.65 -6.78 -13.76
C SER A 45 -1.13 -6.65 -13.68
N GLN A 46 -0.65 -5.41 -13.61
CA GLN A 46 0.75 -5.10 -13.31
C GLN A 46 1.02 -5.05 -11.81
N TRP A 47 -0.02 -5.20 -11.00
CA TRP A 47 0.06 -5.17 -9.55
C TRP A 47 -0.20 -6.57 -8.99
N PRO A 48 0.64 -7.04 -8.05
CA PRO A 48 0.37 -8.29 -7.35
C PRO A 48 -0.97 -8.25 -6.61
N ALA A 49 -1.78 -9.29 -6.76
CA ALA A 49 -3.08 -9.38 -6.09
C ALA A 49 -2.94 -9.69 -4.60
N PHE A 50 -3.90 -9.23 -3.82
CA PHE A 50 -4.06 -9.68 -2.44
C PHE A 50 -4.85 -10.99 -2.41
N THR A 51 -4.45 -11.88 -1.53
CA THR A 51 -5.13 -13.16 -1.28
C THR A 51 -5.63 -13.24 0.15
N GLN A 52 -6.59 -14.14 0.41
CA GLN A 52 -7.16 -14.35 1.73
C GLN A 52 -7.67 -13.05 2.38
N VAL A 53 -8.15 -12.11 1.57
CA VAL A 53 -8.70 -10.87 2.09
C VAL A 53 -9.93 -11.16 2.92
N ALA A 54 -9.94 -10.60 4.11
CA ALA A 54 -11.06 -10.64 5.05
C ALA A 54 -11.28 -9.24 5.60
N GLY A 55 -12.53 -8.89 5.90
CA GLY A 55 -12.84 -7.59 6.47
C GLY A 55 -14.32 -7.26 6.41
N ARG A 56 -14.64 -6.07 6.90
CA ARG A 56 -15.97 -5.51 6.88
C ARG A 56 -16.05 -4.35 5.90
N ILE A 57 -17.14 -4.28 5.15
CA ILE A 57 -17.43 -3.21 4.21
C ILE A 57 -18.80 -2.64 4.54
N VAL A 58 -18.88 -1.34 4.73
CA VAL A 58 -20.13 -0.64 4.99
C VAL A 58 -20.34 0.41 3.90
N LEU A 59 -21.42 0.27 3.16
CA LEU A 59 -21.90 1.28 2.23
C LEU A 59 -23.11 1.97 2.86
N ASP A 60 -23.00 3.24 3.15
CA ASP A 60 -24.08 4.06 3.68
C ASP A 60 -24.33 5.23 2.74
N ARG A 61 -25.44 5.13 1.99
CA ARG A 61 -25.80 6.09 0.93
C ARG A 61 -24.67 6.28 -0.09
N GLY A 62 -23.91 7.34 0.00
CA GLY A 62 -22.79 7.65 -0.85
C GLY A 62 -21.40 7.52 -0.17
N ALA A 63 -21.34 6.98 1.04
CA ALA A 63 -20.08 6.72 1.73
C ALA A 63 -19.76 5.23 1.74
N LEU A 64 -18.51 4.89 1.52
CA LEU A 64 -17.93 3.56 1.68
C LEU A 64 -16.98 3.58 2.87
N GLU A 65 -17.16 2.67 3.82
CA GLU A 65 -16.27 2.49 4.95
C GLU A 65 -15.69 1.07 4.95
N ILE A 66 -14.42 0.98 5.27
CA ILE A 66 -13.68 -0.25 5.52
C ILE A 66 -13.10 -0.10 6.94
N PRO A 67 -13.86 -0.48 7.99
CA PRO A 67 -13.43 -0.24 9.37
C PRO A 67 -12.37 -1.21 9.86
N ASP A 68 -12.24 -2.33 9.20
CA ASP A 68 -11.27 -3.38 9.54
C ASP A 68 -11.11 -4.32 8.35
N ALA A 69 -9.88 -4.48 7.88
CA ALA A 69 -9.55 -5.47 6.87
C ALA A 69 -8.14 -6.04 7.08
N ALA A 70 -7.94 -7.25 6.59
CA ALA A 70 -6.67 -7.94 6.57
C ALA A 70 -6.53 -8.76 5.28
N GLY A 71 -5.31 -9.17 4.95
CA GLY A 71 -5.05 -9.97 3.76
C GLY A 71 -3.60 -10.42 3.68
N ARG A 72 -3.24 -11.04 2.56
CA ARG A 72 -1.88 -11.50 2.29
C ARG A 72 -1.44 -11.14 0.88
N MET A 73 -0.13 -11.03 0.70
CA MET A 73 0.52 -10.94 -0.61
C MET A 73 1.83 -11.72 -0.54
N GLY A 74 1.82 -12.96 -1.02
CA GLY A 74 2.93 -13.89 -0.74
C GLY A 74 3.04 -14.15 0.76
N GLU A 75 4.23 -13.94 1.32
CA GLU A 75 4.45 -14.05 2.76
C GLU A 75 4.17 -12.75 3.53
N LEU A 76 3.91 -11.64 2.83
CA LEU A 76 3.50 -10.38 3.45
C LEU A 76 2.08 -10.49 4.02
N ARG A 77 1.88 -9.98 5.22
CA ARG A 77 0.62 -9.91 5.92
C ARG A 77 0.17 -8.47 6.06
N LEU A 78 -1.02 -8.18 5.51
CA LEU A 78 -1.73 -6.93 5.75
C LEU A 78 -2.61 -7.09 6.97
N HIS A 79 -2.59 -6.10 7.85
CA HIS A 79 -3.42 -6.06 9.05
C HIS A 79 -3.72 -4.61 9.43
N ASP A 80 -4.70 -4.44 10.30
CA ASP A 80 -5.13 -3.13 10.77
C ASP A 80 -5.44 -2.15 9.63
N VAL A 81 -6.05 -2.68 8.55
CA VAL A 81 -6.40 -1.88 7.38
C VAL A 81 -7.76 -1.24 7.60
N ASP A 82 -7.79 0.07 7.63
CA ASP A 82 -9.00 0.86 7.72
C ASP A 82 -9.05 1.97 6.66
N GLY A 83 -10.23 2.52 6.42
CA GLY A 83 -10.41 3.63 5.50
C GLY A 83 -11.76 3.68 4.83
N GLY A 84 -11.80 4.26 3.62
CA GLY A 84 -13.02 4.36 2.86
C GLY A 84 -13.10 5.56 1.91
N ILE A 85 -14.30 5.82 1.43
CA ILE A 85 -14.63 6.94 0.55
C ILE A 85 -15.75 7.74 1.19
N LYS A 86 -15.48 9.01 1.52
CA LYS A 86 -16.46 9.88 2.20
C LYS A 86 -17.68 10.19 1.33
N SER A 87 -17.47 10.36 0.03
CA SER A 87 -18.54 10.59 -0.95
C SER A 87 -18.17 9.95 -2.28
N LEU A 88 -19.02 9.04 -2.76
CA LEU A 88 -18.89 8.42 -4.08
C LEU A 88 -19.33 9.36 -5.21
N TYR A 89 -20.02 10.47 -4.89
CA TYR A 89 -20.61 11.39 -5.86
C TYR A 89 -19.83 12.69 -6.02
N GLU A 90 -19.06 13.08 -5.00
CA GLU A 90 -18.33 14.33 -4.97
C GLU A 90 -16.83 14.07 -4.84
N GLN A 91 -16.10 14.08 -5.97
CA GLN A 91 -14.64 13.86 -6.03
C GLN A 91 -14.19 12.66 -5.18
N PRO A 92 -14.66 11.45 -5.54
CA PRO A 92 -14.41 10.27 -4.71
C PRO A 92 -12.92 10.00 -4.55
N THR A 93 -12.47 10.01 -3.30
CA THR A 93 -11.11 9.70 -2.91
C THR A 93 -11.15 8.53 -1.95
N LEU A 94 -10.49 7.44 -2.32
CA LEU A 94 -10.27 6.30 -1.43
C LEU A 94 -9.09 6.64 -0.51
N ALA A 95 -9.37 6.80 0.76
CA ALA A 95 -8.36 6.94 1.80
C ALA A 95 -8.21 5.60 2.52
N LEU A 96 -7.00 5.10 2.62
CA LEU A 96 -6.66 3.85 3.31
C LEU A 96 -5.47 4.09 4.23
N HIS A 97 -5.50 3.44 5.37
CA HIS A 97 -4.37 3.27 6.26
C HIS A 97 -4.24 1.79 6.59
N GLY A 98 -3.02 1.30 6.80
CA GLY A 98 -2.82 -0.09 7.18
C GLY A 98 -1.36 -0.41 7.46
N GLN A 99 -1.15 -1.61 8.00
CA GLN A 99 0.16 -2.13 8.31
C GLN A 99 0.45 -3.39 7.49
N VAL A 100 1.71 -3.57 7.11
CA VAL A 100 2.18 -4.76 6.40
C VAL A 100 3.42 -5.27 7.10
N SER A 101 3.45 -6.54 7.44
CA SER A 101 4.60 -7.19 8.07
C SER A 101 5.03 -8.44 7.30
N GLY A 102 6.32 -8.74 7.31
CA GLY A 102 6.86 -9.96 6.73
C GLY A 102 8.29 -9.83 6.21
N PRO A 103 8.78 -10.84 5.48
CA PRO A 103 10.15 -10.86 4.99
C PRO A 103 10.49 -9.65 4.10
N MET A 104 11.61 -8.98 4.36
CA MET A 104 12.06 -7.85 3.55
C MET A 104 12.28 -8.24 2.08
N THR A 105 12.65 -9.48 1.82
CA THR A 105 12.75 -10.04 0.46
C THR A 105 11.43 -9.95 -0.31
N ASP A 106 10.29 -10.08 0.36
CA ASP A 106 8.97 -10.02 -0.27
C ASP A 106 8.54 -8.57 -0.54
N PHE A 107 8.94 -7.62 0.30
CA PHE A 107 8.80 -6.19 -0.01
C PHE A 107 9.61 -5.82 -1.27
N LEU A 108 10.87 -6.26 -1.37
CA LEU A 108 11.69 -6.04 -2.56
C LEU A 108 11.09 -6.70 -3.80
N ARG A 109 10.56 -7.92 -3.66
CA ARG A 109 9.86 -8.62 -4.73
C ARG A 109 8.62 -7.86 -5.19
N TYR A 110 7.80 -7.34 -4.26
CA TYR A 110 6.66 -6.50 -4.59
C TYR A 110 7.08 -5.27 -5.40
N VAL A 111 8.11 -4.57 -4.97
CA VAL A 111 8.65 -3.42 -5.71
C VAL A 111 9.07 -3.83 -7.12
N ALA A 112 9.79 -4.94 -7.27
CA ALA A 112 10.27 -5.42 -8.57
C ALA A 112 9.15 -5.89 -9.51
N GLN A 113 8.06 -6.42 -8.97
CA GLN A 113 6.94 -6.97 -9.73
C GLN A 113 5.79 -5.98 -9.97
N SER A 114 5.90 -4.77 -9.46
CA SER A 114 4.91 -3.71 -9.59
C SER A 114 5.47 -2.47 -10.30
N PRO A 115 4.63 -1.55 -10.75
CA PRO A 115 5.08 -0.28 -11.34
C PRO A 115 5.98 0.55 -10.41
N VAL A 116 5.98 0.28 -9.11
CA VAL A 116 6.84 0.97 -8.12
C VAL A 116 8.32 0.84 -8.49
N GLY A 117 8.77 -0.33 -8.97
CA GLY A 117 10.15 -0.52 -9.42
C GLY A 117 10.56 0.43 -10.55
N GLY A 118 9.65 0.71 -11.47
CA GLY A 118 9.85 1.69 -12.52
C GLY A 118 9.91 3.13 -11.99
N TRP A 119 9.06 3.47 -11.04
CA TRP A 119 9.06 4.80 -10.41
C TRP A 119 10.33 5.07 -9.61
N LEU A 120 10.92 4.03 -9.04
CA LEU A 120 12.21 4.10 -8.35
C LEU A 120 13.41 4.01 -9.32
N HIS A 121 13.17 4.09 -10.65
CA HIS A 121 14.20 3.99 -11.68
C HIS A 121 15.11 2.76 -11.52
N GLY A 122 14.57 1.68 -10.97
CA GLY A 122 15.33 0.45 -10.70
C GLY A 122 16.34 0.55 -9.56
N GLY A 123 16.31 1.61 -8.76
CA GLY A 123 17.29 1.84 -7.68
C GLY A 123 17.40 0.72 -6.64
N LEU A 124 16.34 -0.09 -6.50
CA LEU A 124 16.33 -1.26 -5.60
C LEU A 124 16.52 -2.61 -6.33
N ALA A 125 16.75 -2.61 -7.65
CA ALA A 125 16.79 -3.86 -8.45
C ALA A 125 17.93 -4.81 -8.04
N ALA A 126 19.03 -4.28 -7.52
CA ALA A 126 20.19 -5.06 -7.05
C ALA A 126 20.24 -5.20 -5.52
N THR A 127 19.25 -4.66 -4.83
CA THR A 127 19.18 -4.72 -3.36
C THR A 127 18.79 -6.11 -2.91
N THR A 128 19.53 -6.63 -1.94
CA THR A 128 19.21 -7.88 -1.24
C THR A 128 19.07 -7.61 0.25
N SER A 129 18.20 -8.33 0.91
CA SER A 129 18.05 -8.22 2.36
C SER A 129 17.60 -9.55 2.95
N SER A 130 17.85 -9.74 4.24
CA SER A 130 17.31 -10.79 5.09
C SER A 130 16.48 -10.16 6.22
N GLY A 131 15.79 -10.99 6.99
CA GLY A 131 14.98 -10.58 8.12
C GLY A 131 13.61 -10.03 7.72
N ASP A 132 12.82 -9.73 8.74
CA ASP A 132 11.47 -9.20 8.59
C ASP A 132 11.49 -7.66 8.68
N ALA A 133 10.48 -7.04 8.09
CA ALA A 133 10.26 -5.61 8.16
C ALA A 133 8.78 -5.30 8.41
N ASP A 134 8.51 -4.13 8.99
CA ASP A 134 7.19 -3.61 9.24
C ASP A 134 6.99 -2.31 8.45
N LEU A 135 5.90 -2.24 7.71
CA LEU A 135 5.50 -1.07 6.94
C LEU A 135 4.18 -0.52 7.50
N ASP A 136 4.19 0.75 7.85
CA ASP A 136 3.00 1.56 8.08
C ASP A 136 2.75 2.40 6.82
N ILE A 137 1.52 2.38 6.29
CA ILE A 137 1.23 3.06 5.03
C ILE A 137 -0.15 3.72 5.05
N ALA A 138 -0.19 4.96 4.58
CA ALA A 138 -1.41 5.70 4.30
C ALA A 138 -1.47 6.10 2.82
N LEU A 139 -2.63 5.89 2.20
CA LEU A 139 -2.89 6.19 0.80
C LEU A 139 -4.10 7.11 0.67
N ALA A 140 -4.03 8.08 -0.23
CA ALA A 140 -5.20 8.80 -0.68
C ALA A 140 -5.23 8.78 -2.20
N ILE A 141 -6.23 8.08 -2.76
CA ILE A 141 -6.35 7.76 -4.20
C ILE A 141 -7.61 8.44 -4.74
N PRO A 142 -7.48 9.59 -5.44
CA PRO A 142 -8.59 10.18 -6.17
C PRO A 142 -9.01 9.27 -7.33
N LEU A 143 -10.25 8.74 -7.31
CA LEU A 143 -10.67 7.70 -8.26
C LEU A 143 -10.77 8.19 -9.71
N HIS A 144 -10.91 9.50 -9.92
CA HIS A 144 -10.95 10.11 -11.26
C HIS A 144 -9.61 10.72 -11.68
N HIS A 145 -8.63 10.81 -10.77
CA HIS A 145 -7.34 11.46 -10.95
C HIS A 145 -6.25 10.64 -10.25
N GLY A 146 -6.08 9.38 -10.66
CA GLY A 146 -5.12 8.45 -10.04
C GLY A 146 -3.67 8.96 -10.04
N GLU A 147 -3.32 9.86 -10.96
CA GLU A 147 -2.02 10.54 -11.01
C GLU A 147 -1.78 11.47 -9.81
N GLN A 148 -2.84 11.84 -9.08
CA GLN A 148 -2.77 12.67 -7.88
C GLN A 148 -2.78 11.83 -6.59
N THR A 149 -2.55 10.54 -6.71
CA THR A 149 -2.43 9.66 -5.54
C THR A 149 -1.31 10.15 -4.63
N SER A 150 -1.63 10.32 -3.36
CA SER A 150 -0.63 10.59 -2.33
C SER A 150 -0.34 9.32 -1.52
N VAL A 151 0.92 9.16 -1.19
CA VAL A 151 1.45 8.03 -0.42
C VAL A 151 2.23 8.60 0.76
N ASN A 152 2.00 8.07 1.94
CA ASN A 152 2.83 8.33 3.11
C ASN A 152 3.11 6.98 3.77
N GLY A 153 4.36 6.62 3.88
CA GLY A 153 4.74 5.34 4.45
C GLY A 153 6.02 5.40 5.27
N ALA A 154 6.18 4.44 6.15
CA ALA A 154 7.38 4.24 6.91
C ALA A 154 7.68 2.75 7.05
N LEU A 155 8.80 2.32 6.47
CA LEU A 155 9.32 0.97 6.61
C LEU A 155 10.33 0.95 7.76
N THR A 156 10.15 0.01 8.67
CA THR A 156 11.03 -0.20 9.82
C THR A 156 11.83 -1.49 9.63
N LEU A 157 13.15 -1.37 9.72
CA LEU A 157 14.09 -2.48 9.79
C LEU A 157 14.52 -2.69 11.25
N ALA A 158 14.55 -3.94 11.68
CA ALA A 158 14.83 -4.29 13.07
C ALA A 158 15.82 -5.49 13.14
N GLY A 159 17.05 -5.28 12.64
CA GLY A 159 18.08 -6.31 12.60
C GLY A 159 18.21 -7.02 11.25
N ASN A 160 17.96 -6.31 10.18
CA ASN A 160 18.07 -6.85 8.82
C ASN A 160 19.53 -6.80 8.33
N ASP A 161 19.93 -7.78 7.53
CA ASP A 161 21.14 -7.65 6.72
C ASP A 161 20.75 -7.07 5.35
N VAL A 162 21.36 -5.97 4.96
CA VAL A 162 21.00 -5.24 3.74
C VAL A 162 22.26 -5.01 2.89
N ARG A 163 22.15 -5.32 1.60
CA ARG A 163 23.15 -4.96 0.59
C ARG A 163 22.46 -4.19 -0.53
N LEU A 164 22.80 -2.92 -0.68
CA LEU A 164 22.11 -2.02 -1.61
C LEU A 164 22.44 -2.32 -3.07
N VAL A 165 23.70 -2.61 -3.39
CA VAL A 165 24.14 -2.95 -4.75
C VAL A 165 25.20 -4.06 -4.72
N ALA A 166 25.38 -4.75 -5.82
CA ALA A 166 26.41 -5.76 -5.96
C ALA A 166 27.80 -5.16 -5.72
N GLY A 167 28.58 -5.80 -4.87
CA GLY A 167 29.92 -5.32 -4.50
C GLY A 167 29.98 -4.25 -3.40
N ALA A 168 28.84 -3.70 -2.97
CA ALA A 168 28.80 -2.85 -1.78
C ALA A 168 28.99 -3.69 -0.49
N PRO A 169 29.56 -3.10 0.56
CA PRO A 169 29.57 -3.71 1.87
C PRO A 169 28.14 -4.03 2.32
N GLU A 170 27.98 -5.15 3.02
CA GLU A 170 26.75 -5.49 3.68
C GLU A 170 26.59 -4.66 4.95
N LEU A 171 25.41 -4.14 5.14
CA LEU A 171 24.94 -3.53 6.38
C LEU A 171 24.30 -4.66 7.20
N ALA A 172 25.06 -5.24 8.11
CA ALA A 172 24.57 -6.32 8.97
C ALA A 172 23.87 -5.73 10.21
N ASP A 173 22.84 -6.40 10.68
CA ASP A 173 22.05 -5.99 11.85
C ASP A 173 21.55 -4.54 11.71
N ALA A 174 20.99 -4.22 10.53
CA ALA A 174 20.55 -2.88 10.23
C ALA A 174 19.20 -2.57 10.94
N HIS A 175 19.21 -1.45 11.64
CA HIS A 175 18.04 -0.84 12.25
C HIS A 175 17.84 0.54 11.64
N ALA A 176 16.69 0.77 11.06
CA ALA A 176 16.38 2.04 10.41
C ALA A 176 14.87 2.24 10.29
N ARG A 177 14.45 3.50 10.27
CA ARG A 177 13.12 3.90 9.84
C ARG A 177 13.25 4.65 8.52
N ILE A 178 12.66 4.11 7.47
CA ILE A 178 12.70 4.64 6.12
C ILE A 178 11.32 5.24 5.84
N ALA A 179 11.23 6.57 5.94
CA ALA A 179 9.99 7.28 5.61
C ALA A 179 9.98 7.63 4.12
N PHE A 180 8.81 7.52 3.49
CA PHE A 180 8.67 7.84 2.06
C PHE A 180 7.29 8.43 1.74
N THR A 181 7.26 9.19 0.68
CA THR A 181 6.05 9.71 0.05
C THR A 181 6.14 9.47 -1.47
N GLU A 182 5.12 9.88 -2.22
CA GLU A 182 5.19 9.91 -3.70
C GLU A 182 6.29 10.84 -4.24
N LYS A 183 6.87 11.70 -3.40
CA LYS A 183 7.89 12.70 -3.78
C LYS A 183 9.31 12.30 -3.42
N GLY A 184 9.48 11.34 -2.51
CA GLY A 184 10.82 10.96 -2.12
C GLY A 184 10.88 10.08 -0.87
N VAL A 185 12.10 9.76 -0.50
CA VAL A 185 12.44 8.87 0.61
C VAL A 185 13.42 9.57 1.56
N SER A 186 13.33 9.25 2.84
CA SER A 186 14.29 9.69 3.87
C SER A 186 14.56 8.60 4.88
N VAL A 187 15.81 8.53 5.32
CA VAL A 187 16.28 7.66 6.40
C VAL A 187 17.00 8.54 7.39
N ALA A 188 16.63 8.48 8.65
CA ALA A 188 17.28 9.24 9.72
C ALA A 188 17.64 8.31 10.88
N GLY A 189 18.86 8.45 11.38
CA GLY A 189 19.37 7.73 12.54
C GLY A 189 19.48 6.21 12.31
N GLY A 190 19.73 5.78 11.09
CA GLY A 190 20.01 4.38 10.79
C GLY A 190 21.34 3.93 11.40
N HIS A 191 21.40 2.69 11.89
CA HIS A 191 22.63 2.07 12.39
C HIS A 191 22.71 0.62 11.94
N ALA A 192 23.94 0.16 11.74
CA ALA A 192 24.25 -1.19 11.30
C ALA A 192 25.71 -1.53 11.63
N ARG A 193 26.14 -2.73 11.34
CA ARG A 193 27.54 -3.11 11.32
C ARG A 193 28.00 -3.25 9.86
N ALA A 194 29.09 -2.58 9.53
CA ALA A 194 29.70 -2.66 8.21
C ALA A 194 31.24 -2.61 8.31
N LEU A 195 31.94 -3.32 7.43
CA LEU A 195 33.40 -3.33 7.34
C LEU A 195 34.11 -3.62 8.69
N GLY A 196 33.46 -4.39 9.57
CA GLY A 196 34.00 -4.80 10.86
C GLY A 196 33.80 -3.78 12.00
N GLY A 197 33.02 -2.72 11.81
CA GLY A 197 32.68 -1.72 12.81
C GLY A 197 31.23 -1.29 12.81
N ASP A 198 30.82 -0.59 13.87
CA ASP A 198 29.51 0.04 13.96
C ASP A 198 29.46 1.25 13.02
N THR A 199 28.34 1.40 12.33
CA THR A 199 28.13 2.43 11.33
C THR A 199 26.77 3.08 11.55
N THR A 200 26.71 4.40 11.47
CA THR A 200 25.46 5.16 11.39
C THR A 200 25.30 5.73 9.99
N PHE A 201 24.07 5.82 9.55
CA PHE A 201 23.76 6.36 8.21
C PHE A 201 22.47 7.16 8.21
N ASP A 202 22.47 8.20 7.40
CA ASP A 202 21.32 9.01 7.05
C ASP A 202 21.30 9.15 5.53
N GLY A 203 20.13 9.36 4.96
CA GLY A 203 19.98 9.50 3.51
C GLY A 203 18.60 9.97 3.11
N GLY A 204 18.47 10.31 1.85
CA GLY A 204 17.17 10.72 1.32
C GLY A 204 17.26 11.31 -0.08
N THR A 205 16.10 11.47 -0.71
CA THR A 205 15.96 12.19 -1.97
C THR A 205 16.19 13.68 -1.71
N GLN A 206 17.02 14.32 -2.52
CA GLN A 206 17.19 15.77 -2.47
C GLN A 206 16.11 16.46 -3.30
N ALA A 207 15.77 17.70 -2.95
CA ALA A 207 14.69 18.46 -3.60
C ALA A 207 14.94 18.75 -5.08
N ASP A 208 16.16 18.58 -5.54
CA ASP A 208 16.60 18.87 -6.91
C ASP A 208 16.60 17.63 -7.83
N GLY A 209 16.11 16.51 -7.37
CA GLY A 209 15.89 15.26 -8.14
C GLY A 209 17.06 14.34 -8.15
#